data_ef8a849c17f0e02083856ebdeb2a2f56
#
_entry.id   ef8a849c17f0e02083856ebdeb2a2f56
#
_cell.length_a   1.000
_cell.length_b   1.000
_cell.length_c   1.000
_cell.angle_alpha   90.00
_cell.angle_beta   90.00
_cell.angle_gamma   90.00
#
_symmetry.space_group_name_H-M   'P 1'
#
loop_
_entity.id
_entity.type
_entity.pdbx_description
1 polymer ?
#
loop_
_entity_poly.entity_id
_entity_poly.type
_entity_poly.pdbx_seq_one_letter_code
_entity_poly.pdbx_strand_id
1 'polypeptide(L)'
;NKKGTYPKPSIEDWLDNIKNSSFVMTDSFHGMVFSIIFNTPFAVFINRTRGADRFDSLLSQLGIEGRTCANVEDVEHVMSTPINWAKVNQKLSSLIEYSKMFLENSIKQVL
;
A
#
# COMPACT_ATOMS: atom_id res chain seq x y z
N ASN A 1 4.86 -25.92 -16.47
CA ASN A 1 4.73 -25.76 -17.07
C ASN A 1 4.68 -25.87 -17.91
N LYS A 2 4.54 -26.02 -18.12
CA LYS A 2 4.42 -26.18 -19.08
C LYS A 2 4.33 -25.71 -20.11
N LYS A 3 4.57 -25.94 -20.63
CA LYS A 3 4.58 -25.78 -21.86
C LYS A 3 3.99 -24.51 -22.31
N GLY A 4 4.75 -23.47 -22.54
CA GLY A 4 4.25 -22.19 -22.94
C GLY A 4 3.43 -21.49 -21.89
N THR A 5 3.21 -22.13 -20.78
CA THR A 5 2.50 -21.51 -19.67
C THR A 5 3.39 -21.49 -18.45
N TYR A 6 3.41 -20.33 -17.79
CA TYR A 6 4.09 -20.19 -16.52
C TYR A 6 3.07 -20.25 -15.42
N PRO A 7 3.36 -20.92 -14.31
CA PRO A 7 2.46 -20.91 -13.19
C PRO A 7 2.31 -19.47 -12.69
N LYS A 8 1.10 -19.10 -12.34
CA LYS A 8 0.87 -17.80 -11.75
C LYS A 8 1.54 -17.77 -10.38
N PRO A 9 2.18 -16.67 -9.99
CA PRO A 9 2.73 -16.56 -8.65
C PRO A 9 1.62 -16.72 -7.63
N SER A 10 1.89 -17.39 -6.54
CA SER A 10 0.94 -17.51 -5.45
C SER A 10 0.84 -16.15 -4.74
N ILE A 11 -0.18 -16.00 -3.91
CA ILE A 11 -0.32 -14.81 -3.10
C ILE A 11 0.90 -14.65 -2.20
N GLU A 12 1.40 -15.76 -1.65
CA GLU A 12 2.58 -15.74 -0.81
C GLU A 12 3.81 -15.24 -1.56
N ASP A 13 3.99 -15.67 -2.80
CA ASP A 13 5.11 -15.20 -3.63
C ASP A 13 5.01 -13.71 -3.90
N TRP A 14 3.81 -13.23 -4.18
CA TRP A 14 3.56 -11.81 -4.45
C TRP A 14 3.89 -10.97 -3.21
N LEU A 15 3.44 -11.41 -2.03
CA LEU A 15 3.72 -10.73 -0.78
C LEU A 15 5.20 -10.74 -0.46
N ASP A 16 5.87 -11.87 -0.67
CA ASP A 16 7.31 -11.99 -0.45
C ASP A 16 8.09 -11.04 -1.36
N ASN A 17 7.65 -10.92 -2.61
CA ASN A 17 8.29 -10.00 -3.55
C ASN A 17 8.20 -8.55 -3.07
N ILE A 18 7.05 -8.14 -2.56
CA ILE A 18 6.88 -6.80 -2.01
C ILE A 18 7.76 -6.62 -0.78
N LYS A 19 7.71 -7.58 0.12
CA LYS A 19 8.44 -7.52 1.39
C LYS A 19 9.95 -7.41 1.17
N ASN A 20 10.47 -8.11 0.18
CA ASN A 20 11.90 -8.18 -0.08
C ASN A 20 12.41 -7.17 -1.09
N SER A 21 11.52 -6.35 -1.64
CA SER A 21 11.90 -5.32 -2.60
C SER A 21 12.56 -4.14 -1.91
N SER A 22 13.51 -3.52 -2.60
CA SER A 22 14.10 -2.26 -2.16
C SER A 22 13.15 -1.09 -2.39
N PHE A 23 12.31 -1.22 -3.42
CA PHE A 23 11.35 -0.18 -3.79
C PHE A 23 10.27 -0.79 -4.66
N VAL A 24 9.02 -0.42 -4.41
CA VAL A 24 7.87 -0.92 -5.16
C VAL A 24 7.23 0.22 -5.95
N MET A 25 7.00 -0.02 -7.24
CA MET A 25 6.20 0.89 -8.06
C MET A 25 4.91 0.16 -8.40
N THR A 26 3.78 0.75 -8.08
CA THR A 26 2.50 0.07 -8.25
C THR A 26 1.38 1.06 -8.59
N ASP A 27 0.37 0.57 -9.29
CA ASP A 27 -0.88 1.28 -9.50
C ASP A 27 -2.02 0.60 -8.74
N SER A 28 -1.70 -0.41 -7.96
CA SER A 28 -2.66 -1.21 -7.23
C SER A 28 -2.81 -0.71 -5.79
N PHE A 29 -4.06 -0.54 -5.35
CA PHE A 29 -4.33 -0.17 -3.97
C PHE A 29 -3.78 -1.22 -3.00
N HIS A 30 -3.99 -2.49 -3.31
CA HIS A 30 -3.47 -3.57 -2.47
C HIS A 30 -1.95 -3.58 -2.45
N GLY A 31 -1.30 -3.32 -3.60
CA GLY A 31 0.15 -3.22 -3.66
C GLY A 31 0.67 -2.11 -2.77
N MET A 32 -0.01 -0.97 -2.74
CA MET A 32 0.33 0.13 -1.85
C MET A 32 0.16 -0.27 -0.39
N VAL A 33 -0.96 -0.87 -0.05
CA VAL A 33 -1.26 -1.26 1.33
C VAL A 33 -0.22 -2.23 1.86
N PHE A 34 0.14 -3.26 1.09
CA PHE A 34 1.12 -4.23 1.55
C PHE A 34 2.53 -3.65 1.61
N SER A 35 2.86 -2.73 0.71
CA SER A 35 4.13 -2.01 0.81
C SER A 35 4.22 -1.25 2.14
N ILE A 36 3.12 -0.62 2.55
CA ILE A 36 3.06 0.10 3.82
C ILE A 36 3.20 -0.89 4.99
N ILE A 37 2.47 -2.00 4.94
CA ILE A 37 2.51 -3.01 6.01
C ILE A 37 3.93 -3.56 6.20
N PHE A 38 4.62 -3.83 5.11
CA PHE A 38 5.97 -4.39 5.16
C PHE A 38 7.06 -3.34 5.30
N ASN A 39 6.70 -2.07 5.37
CA ASN A 39 7.64 -0.95 5.43
C ASN A 39 8.58 -0.94 4.23
N THR A 40 8.06 -1.27 3.06
CA THR A 40 8.82 -1.23 1.82
C THR A 40 8.57 0.11 1.14
N PRO A 41 9.61 0.88 0.81
CA PRO A 41 9.43 2.16 0.12
C PRO A 41 8.71 1.96 -1.22
N PHE A 42 7.85 2.89 -1.57
CA PHE A 42 7.00 2.72 -2.75
C PHE A 42 6.65 4.05 -3.41
N ALA A 43 6.22 3.95 -4.66
CA ALA A 43 5.59 5.04 -5.40
C ALA A 43 4.31 4.49 -6.02
N VAL A 44 3.27 5.30 -6.06
CA VAL A 44 1.96 4.90 -6.57
C VAL A 44 1.60 5.74 -7.79
N PHE A 45 1.26 5.06 -8.88
CA PHE A 45 0.69 5.71 -10.06
C PHE A 45 -0.83 5.66 -9.92
N ILE A 46 -1.45 6.83 -9.79
CA ILE A 46 -2.87 6.92 -9.54
C ILE A 46 -3.62 7.34 -10.80
N ASN A 47 -4.62 6.57 -11.17
CA ASN A 47 -5.54 6.95 -12.24
C ASN A 47 -6.58 7.90 -11.64
N ARG A 48 -6.43 9.19 -11.95
CA ARG A 48 -7.28 10.23 -11.37
C ARG A 48 -8.73 10.16 -11.81
N THR A 49 -9.04 9.36 -12.82
CA THR A 49 -10.42 9.20 -13.29
C THR A 49 -11.16 8.11 -12.53
N ARG A 50 -10.45 7.27 -11.78
CA ARG A 50 -11.06 6.15 -11.07
C ARG A 50 -10.36 5.88 -9.75
N GLY A 51 -11.14 5.90 -8.67
CA GLY A 51 -10.69 5.39 -7.39
C GLY A 51 -9.51 6.08 -6.75
N ALA A 52 -9.17 7.30 -7.20
CA ALA A 52 -8.06 8.04 -6.64
C ALA A 52 -8.29 8.39 -5.16
N ASP A 53 -9.54 8.60 -4.78
CA ASP A 53 -9.89 9.07 -3.45
C ASP A 53 -9.42 8.14 -2.34
N ARG A 54 -9.52 6.83 -2.52
CA ARG A 54 -9.11 5.88 -1.48
C ARG A 54 -7.60 5.87 -1.30
N PHE A 55 -6.84 6.07 -2.40
CA PHE A 55 -5.38 6.18 -2.31
C PHE A 55 -5.00 7.44 -1.54
N ASP A 56 -5.56 8.57 -1.97
CA ASP A 56 -5.26 9.86 -1.35
C ASP A 56 -5.66 9.88 0.13
N SER A 57 -6.80 9.28 0.43
CA SER A 57 -7.30 9.22 1.81
C SER A 57 -6.34 8.47 2.71
N LEU A 58 -5.89 7.29 2.30
CA LEU A 58 -4.99 6.50 3.13
C LEU A 58 -3.63 7.18 3.27
N LEU A 59 -3.08 7.68 2.17
CA LEU A 59 -1.78 8.35 2.21
C LEU A 59 -1.82 9.58 3.10
N SER A 60 -2.91 10.33 3.05
CA SER A 60 -3.10 11.52 3.89
C SER A 60 -3.19 11.14 5.37
N GLN A 61 -3.95 10.09 5.68
CA GLN A 61 -4.09 9.63 7.06
C GLN A 61 -2.76 9.17 7.64
N LEU A 62 -1.88 8.64 6.80
CA LEU A 62 -0.56 8.18 7.25
C LEU A 62 0.52 9.27 7.14
N GLY A 63 0.18 10.41 6.56
CA GLY A 63 1.13 11.52 6.42
C GLY A 63 2.19 11.29 5.35
N ILE A 64 1.87 10.51 4.31
CA ILE A 64 2.82 10.19 3.23
C ILE A 64 2.23 10.51 1.87
N GLU A 65 1.60 11.68 1.75
CA GLU A 65 0.96 12.10 0.50
C GLU A 65 1.91 12.22 -0.68
N GLY A 66 3.19 12.43 -0.41
CA GLY A 66 4.19 12.62 -1.46
C GLY A 66 4.60 11.36 -2.22
N ARG A 67 3.91 10.24 -2.01
CA ARG A 67 4.26 8.98 -2.69
C ARG A 67 3.56 8.79 -4.03
N THR A 68 2.76 9.74 -4.47
CA THR A 68 2.02 9.62 -5.74
C THR A 68 2.85 10.16 -6.91
N CYS A 69 2.74 9.48 -8.05
CA CYS A 69 3.43 9.83 -9.27
C CYS A 69 2.45 9.97 -10.42
N ALA A 70 2.66 10.96 -11.28
CA ALA A 70 1.89 11.11 -12.51
C ALA A 70 2.63 10.46 -13.69
N ASN A 71 3.94 10.42 -13.62
CA ASN A 71 4.77 9.88 -14.70
C ASN A 71 6.07 9.31 -14.13
N VAL A 72 6.89 8.74 -15.00
CA VAL A 72 8.12 8.06 -14.59
C VAL A 72 9.15 9.02 -13.98
N GLU A 73 9.15 10.26 -14.41
CA GLU A 73 10.10 11.25 -13.90
C GLU A 73 9.87 11.55 -12.42
N ASP A 74 8.62 11.47 -11.98
CA ASP A 74 8.29 11.70 -10.58
C ASP A 74 8.83 10.61 -9.66
N VAL A 75 9.06 9.41 -10.19
CA VAL A 75 9.53 8.26 -9.41
C VAL A 75 10.86 8.54 -8.74
N GLU A 76 11.79 9.18 -9.47
CA GLU A 76 13.10 9.48 -8.93
C GLU A 76 13.00 10.39 -7.71
N HIS A 77 12.14 11.40 -7.80
CA HIS A 77 11.92 12.31 -6.67
C HIS A 77 11.33 11.57 -5.48
N VAL A 78 10.35 10.70 -5.74
CA VAL A 78 9.70 9.91 -4.68
C VAL A 78 10.71 8.95 -4.04
N MET A 79 11.54 8.31 -4.86
CA MET A 79 12.57 7.38 -4.35
C MET A 79 13.57 8.08 -3.43
N SER A 80 13.90 9.33 -3.74
CA SER A 80 14.88 10.08 -2.94
C SER A 80 14.27 10.70 -1.68
N THR A 81 12.95 10.65 -1.54
CA THR A 81 12.26 11.19 -0.37
C THR A 81 12.05 10.06 0.65
N PRO A 82 12.69 10.13 1.81
CA PRO A 82 12.57 9.05 2.81
C PRO A 82 11.19 9.05 3.46
N ILE A 83 10.77 7.87 3.92
CA ILE A 83 9.54 7.70 4.68
C ILE A 83 9.91 7.56 6.15
N ASN A 84 9.23 8.29 7.00
CA ASN A 84 9.38 8.10 8.45
C ASN A 84 8.52 6.92 8.87
N TRP A 85 9.08 5.73 8.79
CA TRP A 85 8.34 4.50 9.06
C TRP A 85 7.85 4.40 10.50
N ALA A 86 8.58 4.95 11.46
CA ALA A 86 8.15 4.94 12.85
C ALA A 86 6.81 5.66 13.00
N LYS A 87 6.69 6.82 12.37
CA LYS A 87 5.47 7.61 12.42
C LYS A 87 4.33 6.96 11.63
N VAL A 88 4.65 6.40 10.46
CA VAL A 88 3.67 5.69 9.64
C VAL A 88 3.12 4.49 10.40
N ASN A 89 3.98 3.71 11.02
CA ASN A 89 3.56 2.52 11.76
C ASN A 89 2.69 2.89 12.97
N GLN A 90 3.00 3.98 13.63
CA GLN A 90 2.20 4.46 14.75
C GLN A 90 0.78 4.82 14.28
N LYS A 91 0.68 5.54 13.19
CA LYS A 91 -0.62 5.92 12.63
C LYS A 91 -1.37 4.73 12.08
N LEU A 92 -0.67 3.80 11.46
CA LEU A 92 -1.26 2.58 10.93
C LEU A 92 -1.85 1.72 12.05
N SER A 93 -1.11 1.57 13.15
CA SER A 93 -1.60 0.84 14.31
C SER A 93 -2.88 1.43 14.86
N SER A 94 -2.96 2.76 14.93
CA SER A 94 -4.17 3.44 15.40
C SER A 94 -5.35 3.18 14.48
N LEU A 95 -5.12 3.18 13.16
CA LEU A 95 -6.18 2.89 12.20
C LEU A 95 -6.66 1.45 12.30
N ILE A 96 -5.74 0.51 12.48
CA ILE A 96 -6.08 -0.90 12.62
C ILE A 96 -6.90 -1.11 13.89
N GLU A 97 -6.48 -0.51 15.00
CA GLU A 97 -7.19 -0.61 16.27
C GLU A 97 -8.62 -0.06 16.14
N TYR A 98 -8.74 1.09 15.51
CA TYR A 98 -10.06 1.71 15.30
C TYR A 98 -10.96 0.83 14.44
N SER A 99 -10.42 0.29 13.35
CA SER A 99 -11.17 -0.59 12.45
C SER A 99 -11.59 -1.86 13.14
N LYS A 100 -10.72 -2.42 13.96
CA LYS A 100 -11.01 -3.62 14.73
C LYS A 100 -12.16 -3.39 15.71
N MET A 101 -12.12 -2.29 16.44
CA MET A 101 -13.19 -1.92 17.37
C MET A 101 -14.51 -1.73 16.64
N PHE A 102 -14.46 -1.08 15.49
CA PHE A 102 -15.65 -0.85 14.67
C PHE A 102 -16.28 -2.18 14.24
N LEU A 103 -15.47 -3.11 13.77
CA LEU A 103 -15.94 -4.44 13.34
C LEU A 103 -16.52 -5.23 14.49
N GLU A 104 -15.88 -5.21 15.64
CA GLU A 104 -16.36 -5.91 16.82
C GLU A 104 -17.74 -5.37 17.24
N ASN A 105 -17.90 -4.07 17.26
CA ASN A 105 -19.17 -3.45 17.60
C ASN A 105 -20.26 -3.78 16.58
N SER A 106 -19.91 -3.79 15.31
CA SER A 106 -20.86 -4.13 14.25
C SER A 106 -21.33 -5.57 14.34
N ILE A 107 -20.43 -6.48 14.67
CA ILE A 107 -20.75 -7.90 14.84
C ILE A 107 -21.68 -8.08 16.03
N LYS A 108 -21.41 -7.41 17.13
CA LYS A 108 -22.26 -7.47 18.33
C LYS A 108 -23.68 -7.01 18.06
N GLN A 109 -23.83 -6.00 17.22
CA GLN A 109 -25.16 -5.49 16.87
C GLN A 109 -25.95 -6.46 16.00
N VAL A 110 -25.26 -7.26 15.19
CA VAL A 110 -25.88 -8.23 14.31
C VAL A 110 -26.25 -9.52 15.07
N LEU A 111 -25.43 -9.88 16.02
CA LEU A 111 -25.66 -11.09 16.82
C LEU A 111 -26.65 -10.83 17.96
#